data_90c01668e245a96f3ae1877838af4553
#
_entry.id   90c01668e245a96f3ae1877838af4553
#
_cell.length_a   1.000
_cell.length_b   1.000
_cell.length_c   1.000
_cell.angle_alpha   90.00
_cell.angle_beta   90.00
_cell.angle_gamma   90.00
#
_symmetry.space_group_name_H-M   'P 1'
#
loop_
_entity.id
_entity.type
_entity.pdbx_description
1 polymer ?
#
loop_
_entity_poly.entity_id
_entity_poly.type
_entity_poly.pdbx_seq_one_letter_code
_entity_poly.pdbx_strand_id
1 'polypeptide(L)'
;VGVTERTVRTRMRRLEDEGVVRGYTIREAGIGLTALVRLKVGPGTEIGTLAGEFSTWPGVESVYEISGNADLVAVVHVDDTVALRNLLDEMWLAAPGEIGSTQTELVLEQY
;
A
#
# COMPACT_ATOMS: atom_id res chain seq x y z
N VAL A 1 -11.24 10.49 -3.68
CA VAL A 1 -10.92 10.17 -3.65
C VAL A 1 -10.66 9.97 -3.70
N GLY A 2 -10.92 9.97 -3.76
CA GLY A 2 -10.78 9.43 -3.89
C GLY A 2 -10.24 9.00 -3.45
N VAL A 3 -10.07 9.13 -3.22
CA VAL A 3 -9.39 8.39 -2.68
C VAL A 3 -9.92 8.03 -1.54
N THR A 4 -10.39 8.77 -0.89
CA THR A 4 -10.76 8.45 0.27
C THR A 4 -11.89 7.65 0.28
N GLU A 5 -12.82 7.90 -0.39
CA GLU A 5 -13.87 7.19 -0.32
C GLU A 5 -13.59 6.01 -0.91
N ARG A 6 -12.78 5.98 -1.75
CA ARG A 6 -12.52 4.85 -2.31
C ARG A 6 -11.88 4.01 -1.34
N THR A 7 -11.24 4.49 -0.44
CA THR A 7 -10.56 3.64 0.45
C THR A 7 -11.46 3.03 1.39
N VAL A 8 -12.36 3.69 1.83
CA VAL A 8 -13.19 3.19 2.78
C VAL A 8 -13.87 2.01 2.40
N ARG A 9 -14.58 1.97 1.43
CA ARG A 9 -15.30 0.91 1.18
C ARG A 9 -14.51 -0.16 0.81
N THR A 10 -13.50 0.00 0.29
CA THR A 10 -12.75 -1.05 -0.11
C THR A 10 -12.26 -1.77 1.01
N ARG A 11 -11.95 -1.15 2.02
CA ARG A 11 -11.48 -1.73 3.06
C ARG A 11 -12.40 -2.58 3.57
N MET A 12 -13.50 -2.31 3.61
CA MET A 12 -14.35 -3.03 4.17
C MET A 12 -14.74 -4.02 3.42
N ARG A 13 -14.84 -3.94 2.30
CA ARG A 13 -15.20 -4.89 1.65
C ARG A 13 -14.16 -5.72 1.56
N ARG A 14 -13.12 -5.27 1.63
CA ARG A 14 -12.09 -5.94 1.55
C ARG A 14 -12.06 -6.67 2.69
N LEU A 15 -12.68 -6.38 3.57
CA LEU A 15 -12.67 -7.02 4.70
C LEU A 15 -13.71 -7.87 4.71
N GLU A 16 -14.67 -7.55 4.06
CA GLU A 16 -15.64 -8.28 3.98
C GLU A 16 -15.70 -8.86 2.88
N ASP A 17 -15.39 -8.69 2.12
CA ASP A 17 -15.17 -9.34 1.15
C ASP A 17 -14.05 -9.56 1.10
N GLU A 18 -13.83 -9.27 1.65
CA GLU A 18 -12.87 -9.49 1.74
C GLU A 18 -12.45 -9.92 2.42
N GLY A 19 -13.11 -9.96 2.90
CA GLY A 19 -12.66 -10.23 3.28
C GLY A 19 -12.39 -10.63 3.93
N VAL A 20 -12.55 -10.94 4.23
CA VAL A 20 -12.17 -10.96 4.49
C VAL A 20 -11.80 -11.06 4.52
N VAL A 21 -12.00 -10.94 3.94
CA VAL A 21 -11.59 -10.92 3.65
C VAL A 21 -11.07 -10.79 3.17
N ARG A 22 -10.99 -10.47 2.59
CA ARG A 22 -10.56 -9.88 2.01
C ARG A 22 -9.56 -10.02 1.16
N GLY A 23 -9.01 -9.23 0.52
CA GLY A 23 -7.82 -9.41 -0.12
C GLY A 23 -7.10 -10.67 0.18
N TYR A 24 -7.24 -11.17 1.36
CA TYR A 24 -6.53 -12.35 1.72
C TYR A 24 -6.98 -13.53 0.88
N THR A 25 -8.16 -13.44 0.36
CA THR A 25 -8.66 -14.50 -0.45
C THR A 25 -7.83 -14.62 -1.72
N ILE A 26 -7.44 -13.51 -2.29
CA ILE A 26 -6.64 -13.52 -3.47
C ILE A 26 -5.31 -14.17 -3.19
N ARG A 27 -4.73 -13.86 -2.07
CA ARG A 27 -3.44 -14.44 -1.75
C ARG A 27 -3.52 -15.93 -1.54
N GLU A 28 -4.53 -16.38 -0.86
CA GLU A 28 -4.66 -17.80 -0.63
C GLU A 28 -4.88 -18.56 -1.91
N ALA A 29 -5.48 -17.93 -2.88
CA ALA A 29 -5.70 -18.57 -4.15
C ALA A 29 -4.46 -18.50 -5.06
N GLY A 30 -3.42 -17.82 -4.64
CA GLY A 30 -2.23 -17.71 -5.45
C GLY A 30 -2.35 -16.73 -6.59
N ILE A 31 -3.32 -15.82 -6.52
CA ILE A 31 -3.55 -14.85 -7.55
C ILE A 31 -2.95 -13.53 -7.14
N GLY A 32 -2.38 -12.82 -8.09
CA GLY A 32 -1.84 -11.49 -7.82
C GLY A 32 -0.40 -11.56 -7.34
N LEU A 33 0.08 -10.43 -6.90
CA LEU A 33 1.44 -10.35 -6.40
C LEU A 33 1.49 -9.47 -5.16
N THR A 34 2.51 -9.70 -4.36
CA THR A 34 2.75 -8.93 -3.15
C THR A 34 4.04 -8.16 -3.33
N ALA A 35 4.06 -6.93 -2.89
CA ALA A 35 5.25 -6.11 -2.99
C ALA A 35 5.48 -5.35 -1.69
N LEU A 36 6.74 -5.04 -1.42
CA LEU A 36 7.10 -4.17 -0.33
C LEU A 36 7.48 -2.84 -0.95
N VAL A 37 6.79 -1.78 -0.58
CA VAL A 37 7.05 -0.46 -1.11
C VAL A 37 7.70 0.35 -0.01
N ARG A 38 8.98 0.66 -0.17
CA ARG A 38 9.73 1.43 0.83
C ARG A 38 9.68 2.88 0.42
N LEU A 39 9.30 3.72 1.38
CA LEU A 39 9.12 5.14 1.12
C LEU A 39 10.06 5.94 1.99
N LYS A 40 10.75 6.90 1.37
CA LYS A 40 11.53 7.85 2.11
C LYS A 40 10.79 9.15 2.01
N VAL A 41 10.49 9.76 3.16
CA VAL A 41 9.67 10.97 3.15
C VAL A 41 10.53 12.20 3.24
N GLY A 42 10.00 13.33 2.77
CA GLY A 42 10.71 14.58 2.80
C GLY A 42 10.66 15.25 4.15
N PRO A 43 11.48 16.25 4.34
CA PRO A 43 11.52 16.96 5.60
C PRO A 43 10.17 17.61 5.88
N GLY A 44 9.78 17.62 7.11
CA GLY A 44 8.52 18.25 7.50
C GLY A 44 7.29 17.39 7.30
N THR A 45 7.46 16.18 6.79
CA THR A 45 6.32 15.30 6.59
C THR A 45 5.87 14.73 7.92
N GLU A 46 4.56 14.72 8.12
CA GLU A 46 4.01 14.08 9.30
C GLU A 46 3.85 12.61 8.99
N ILE A 47 4.82 11.81 9.37
CA ILE A 47 4.86 10.40 8.99
C ILE A 47 3.63 9.63 9.42
N GLY A 48 3.19 9.83 10.64
CA GLY A 48 2.03 9.08 11.13
C GLY A 48 0.77 9.36 10.35
N THR A 49 0.57 10.61 9.94
CA THR A 49 -0.60 10.97 9.16
C THR A 49 -0.54 10.32 7.78
N LEU A 50 0.63 10.36 7.14
CA LEU A 50 0.79 9.78 5.83
C LEU A 50 0.61 8.26 5.89
N ALA A 51 1.21 7.62 6.89
CA ALA A 51 1.09 6.18 7.03
C ALA A 51 -0.35 5.78 7.30
N GLY A 52 -1.03 6.54 8.13
CA GLY A 52 -2.44 6.25 8.43
C GLY A 52 -3.31 6.36 7.21
N GLU A 53 -3.03 7.35 6.36
CA GLU A 53 -3.80 7.48 5.16
C GLU A 53 -3.55 6.31 4.21
N PHE A 54 -2.31 5.99 3.94
CA PHE A 54 -2.01 4.90 3.03
C PHE A 54 -2.54 3.56 3.53
N SER A 55 -2.62 3.38 4.84
CA SER A 55 -3.06 2.11 5.40
C SER A 55 -4.52 1.82 5.08
N THR A 56 -5.28 2.82 4.65
CA THR A 56 -6.69 2.61 4.32
C THR A 56 -6.91 2.35 2.84
N TRP A 57 -5.89 2.40 2.03
CA TRP A 57 -6.06 2.28 0.58
C TRP A 57 -6.30 0.84 0.15
N PRO A 58 -7.09 0.64 -0.89
CA PRO A 58 -7.28 -0.69 -1.44
C PRO A 58 -5.95 -1.23 -1.93
N GLY A 59 -5.68 -2.46 -1.65
CA GLY A 59 -4.43 -3.08 -2.06
C GLY A 59 -3.31 -2.94 -1.05
N VAL A 60 -3.45 -2.04 -0.09
CA VAL A 60 -2.43 -1.87 0.94
C VAL A 60 -2.82 -2.71 2.14
N GLU A 61 -2.03 -3.73 2.44
CA GLU A 61 -2.35 -4.64 3.54
C GLU A 61 -1.91 -4.06 4.87
N SER A 62 -0.76 -3.44 4.91
CA SER A 62 -0.26 -2.83 6.13
C SER A 62 0.81 -1.81 5.81
N VAL A 63 1.02 -0.87 6.71
CA VAL A 63 2.05 0.14 6.58
C VAL A 63 2.80 0.19 7.89
N TYR A 64 4.11 0.13 7.83
CA TYR A 64 4.96 0.18 9.02
C TYR A 64 5.89 1.38 8.96
N GLU A 65 6.07 2.02 10.08
CA GLU A 65 7.12 3.02 10.20
C GLU A 65 8.36 2.27 10.63
N ILE A 66 9.47 2.44 9.93
CA ILE A 66 10.66 1.65 10.19
C ILE A 66 11.86 2.57 10.37
N SER A 67 12.92 2.02 10.92
CA SER A 67 14.18 2.74 11.00
C SER A 67 15.06 2.27 9.85
N GLY A 68 16.11 3.00 9.58
CA GLY A 68 17.07 2.61 8.55
C GLY A 68 16.96 3.47 7.31
N ASN A 69 17.11 2.85 6.15
CA ASN A 69 17.20 3.60 4.92
C ASN A 69 15.87 4.11 4.38
N ALA A 70 14.79 3.65 4.91
CA ALA A 70 13.47 4.13 4.53
C ALA A 70 12.73 4.54 5.77
N ASP A 71 11.68 5.32 5.61
CA ASP A 71 10.88 5.78 6.74
C ASP A 71 9.63 4.94 6.91
N LEU A 72 9.05 4.50 5.81
CA LEU A 72 7.85 3.67 5.84
C LEU A 72 8.03 2.50 4.91
N VAL A 73 7.36 1.39 5.22
CA VAL A 73 7.25 0.29 4.28
C VAL A 73 5.78 -0.11 4.23
N ALA A 74 5.24 -0.15 3.03
CA ALA A 74 3.87 -0.59 2.81
C ALA A 74 3.91 -1.98 2.20
N VAL A 75 3.11 -2.89 2.75
CA VAL A 75 2.96 -4.21 2.17
C VAL A 75 1.71 -4.16 1.34
N VAL A 76 1.83 -4.38 0.04
CA VAL A 76 0.69 -4.26 -0.85
C VAL A 76 0.46 -5.56 -1.60
N HIS A 77 -0.78 -5.81 -1.94
CA HIS A 77 -1.14 -6.98 -2.72
C HIS A 77 -2.09 -6.53 -3.82
N VAL A 78 -1.71 -6.74 -5.05
CA VAL A 78 -2.45 -6.26 -6.21
C VAL A 78 -2.51 -7.36 -7.27
N ASP A 79 -3.35 -7.16 -8.28
CA ASP A 79 -3.59 -8.20 -9.26
C ASP A 79 -2.39 -8.45 -10.19
N ASP A 80 -1.71 -7.42 -10.58
CA ASP A 80 -0.63 -7.56 -11.54
C ASP A 80 0.28 -6.33 -11.46
N THR A 81 1.27 -6.27 -12.32
CA THR A 81 2.23 -5.18 -12.26
C THR A 81 1.62 -3.85 -12.73
N VAL A 82 0.60 -3.89 -13.58
CA VAL A 82 -0.05 -2.67 -14.00
C VAL A 82 -0.78 -2.06 -12.81
N ALA A 83 -1.46 -2.89 -12.02
CA ALA A 83 -2.14 -2.42 -10.84
C ALA A 83 -1.13 -1.87 -9.81
N LEU A 84 0.05 -2.50 -9.72
CA LEU A 84 1.09 -2.03 -8.82
C LEU A 84 1.56 -0.64 -9.27
N ARG A 85 1.80 -0.47 -10.56
CA ARG A 85 2.25 0.80 -11.05
C ARG A 85 1.21 1.88 -10.77
N ASN A 86 -0.05 1.57 -10.98
CA ASN A 86 -1.10 2.54 -10.72
C ASN A 86 -1.16 2.92 -9.24
N LEU A 87 -0.95 1.95 -8.36
CA LEU A 87 -0.98 2.24 -6.94
C LEU A 87 0.18 3.16 -6.57
N LEU A 88 1.37 2.90 -7.12
CA LEU A 88 2.51 3.75 -6.83
C LEU A 88 2.29 5.17 -7.34
N ASP A 89 1.70 5.29 -8.53
CA ASP A 89 1.42 6.62 -9.06
C ASP A 89 0.43 7.36 -8.18
N GLU A 90 -0.57 6.66 -7.65
CA GLU A 90 -1.53 7.29 -6.78
C GLU A 90 -0.88 7.75 -5.48
N MET A 91 0.08 6.99 -4.97
CA MET A 91 0.77 7.40 -3.75
C MET A 91 1.52 8.71 -3.98
N TRP A 92 2.22 8.83 -5.13
CA TRP A 92 2.93 10.05 -5.43
C TRP A 92 1.98 11.24 -5.59
N LEU A 93 0.84 11.00 -6.22
CA LEU A 93 -0.11 12.09 -6.44
C LEU A 93 -0.80 12.51 -5.15
N ALA A 94 -0.98 11.59 -4.23
CA ALA A 94 -1.68 11.91 -3.00
C ALA A 94 -0.82 12.70 -2.01
N ALA A 95 0.51 12.61 -2.16
CA ALA A 95 1.40 13.26 -1.21
C ALA A 95 2.50 14.01 -1.94
N PRO A 96 2.12 15.02 -2.73
CA PRO A 96 3.10 15.76 -3.51
C PRO A 96 4.09 16.46 -2.59
N GLY A 97 5.35 16.26 -2.87
CA GLY A 97 6.39 16.90 -2.07
C GLY A 97 6.69 16.19 -0.78
N GLU A 98 5.90 15.19 -0.41
CA GLU A 98 6.15 14.48 0.84
C GLU A 98 6.93 13.20 0.65
N ILE A 99 6.86 12.60 -0.51
CA ILE A 99 7.60 11.39 -0.78
C ILE A 99 8.88 11.76 -1.50
N GLY A 100 10.01 11.44 -0.90
CA GLY A 100 11.29 11.76 -1.52
C GLY A 100 11.73 10.70 -2.51
N SER A 101 11.48 9.44 -2.20
CA SER A 101 11.84 8.37 -3.12
C SER A 101 11.09 7.11 -2.71
N THR A 102 10.97 6.18 -3.64
CA THR A 102 10.36 4.91 -3.37
C THR A 102 11.26 3.79 -3.90
N GLN A 103 11.18 2.65 -3.27
CA GLN A 103 11.86 1.47 -3.74
C GLN A 103 10.89 0.32 -3.57
N THR A 104 10.61 -0.40 -4.64
CA THR A 104 9.63 -1.47 -4.61
C THR A 104 10.32 -2.81 -4.80
N GLU A 105 9.99 -3.76 -3.96
CA GLU A 105 10.55 -5.10 -4.03
C GLU A 105 9.40 -6.07 -4.16
N LEU A 106 9.45 -6.96 -5.16
CA LEU A 106 8.41 -7.95 -5.28
C LEU A 106 8.73 -9.14 -4.42
N VAL A 107 7.72 -9.67 -3.76
CA VAL A 107 7.88 -10.90 -2.99
C VAL A 107 7.84 -12.05 -3.97
N LEU A 108 8.90 -12.80 -4.05
CA LEU A 108 8.99 -13.89 -5.00
C LEU A 108 8.43 -15.19 -4.42
N GLU A 109 8.56 -15.38 -3.12
CA GLU A 109 8.12 -16.62 -2.53
C GLU A 109 7.83 -16.41 -1.05
N GLN A 110 6.77 -17.00 -0.56
CA GLN A 110 6.45 -16.94 0.85
C GLN A 110 6.54 -18.36 1.40
N TYR A 111 7.22 -18.55 2.51
CA TYR A 111 7.43 -19.87 3.10
C TYR A 111 6.62 -20.08 4.36
#